data_b8f36020a202c45c9b5d092ab805fc9e
#
_entry.id   b8f36020a202c45c9b5d092ab805fc9e
#
_cell.length_a   1.000
_cell.length_b   1.000
_cell.length_c   1.000
_cell.angle_alpha   90.00
_cell.angle_beta   90.00
_cell.angle_gamma   90.00
#
_symmetry.space_group_name_H-M   'P 1'
#
loop_
_entity.id
_entity.type
_entity.pdbx_description
1 polymer ?
#
loop_
_entity_poly.entity_id
_entity_poly.type
_entity_poly.pdbx_seq_one_letter_code
_entity_poly.pdbx_strand_id
1 'polypeptide(L)'
;MYLRRFLINCCVKAVLLLIRYYNLLLKKGKADGMKNILKEDLIYEILSVVAEIPLVKVATYGQIARLIGREKYSRLVGRALSMADYYGRYPCHRVVNHAGRLVPGWSEQGDLLRSEGIPMKNDNHVDLKLCRWDC
;
A
#
# COMPACT_ATOMS: atom_id res chain seq x y z
N MET A 1 24.58 -2.80 -0.14
CA MET A 1 23.31 -3.04 -0.86
C MET A 1 22.36 -3.98 -0.15
N TYR A 2 22.81 -5.08 0.41
CA TYR A 2 21.98 -6.04 1.19
C TYR A 2 21.43 -5.46 2.50
N LEU A 3 22.18 -4.63 3.20
CA LEU A 3 21.78 -4.01 4.48
C LEU A 3 20.60 -3.04 4.36
N ARG A 4 20.48 -2.29 3.25
CA ARG A 4 19.33 -1.39 3.04
C ARG A 4 18.03 -2.16 2.76
N ARG A 5 18.08 -3.25 2.03
CA ARG A 5 16.92 -4.13 1.81
C ARG A 5 16.43 -4.76 3.12
N PHE A 6 17.36 -5.20 3.95
CA PHE A 6 17.04 -5.82 5.23
C PHE A 6 16.44 -4.81 6.23
N LEU A 7 16.95 -3.58 6.26
CA LEU A 7 16.47 -2.49 7.12
C LEU A 7 15.07 -2.02 6.72
N ILE A 8 14.78 -1.87 5.43
CA ILE A 8 13.45 -1.48 4.93
C ILE A 8 12.41 -2.56 5.27
N ASN A 9 12.74 -3.83 5.06
CA ASN A 9 11.86 -4.94 5.43
C ASN A 9 11.66 -5.05 6.95
N CYS A 10 12.69 -4.79 7.76
CA CYS A 10 12.57 -4.74 9.20
C CYS A 10 11.71 -3.57 9.69
N CYS A 11 11.85 -2.38 9.09
CA CYS A 11 11.02 -1.23 9.44
C CYS A 11 9.54 -1.45 9.14
N VAL A 12 9.21 -1.93 7.95
CA VAL A 12 7.81 -2.22 7.57
C VAL A 12 7.22 -3.29 8.49
N LYS A 13 7.97 -4.38 8.75
CA LYS A 13 7.52 -5.43 9.67
C LYS A 13 7.37 -4.94 11.10
N ALA A 14 8.29 -4.10 11.58
CA ALA A 14 8.23 -3.52 12.92
C ALA A 14 7.04 -2.57 13.07
N VAL A 15 6.80 -1.70 12.09
CA VAL A 15 5.64 -0.80 12.06
C VAL A 15 4.33 -1.59 12.02
N LEU A 16 4.24 -2.62 11.18
CA LEU A 16 3.08 -3.50 11.11
C LEU A 16 2.83 -4.26 12.40
N LEU A 17 3.89 -4.74 13.08
CA LEU A 17 3.79 -5.40 14.38
C LEU A 17 3.31 -4.43 15.46
N LEU A 18 3.79 -3.19 15.47
CA LEU A 18 3.34 -2.14 16.38
C LEU A 18 1.87 -1.78 16.15
N ILE A 19 1.43 -1.64 14.91
CA ILE A 19 0.04 -1.37 14.55
C ILE A 19 -0.85 -2.55 14.97
N ARG A 20 -0.42 -3.79 14.72
CA ARG A 20 -1.13 -5.00 15.15
C ARG A 20 -1.24 -5.09 16.69
N TYR A 21 -0.17 -4.79 17.39
CA TYR A 21 -0.14 -4.76 18.84
C TYR A 21 -1.09 -3.70 19.39
N TYR A 22 -1.06 -2.49 18.82
CA TYR A 22 -1.94 -1.39 19.19
C TYR A 22 -3.42 -1.75 18.93
N ASN A 23 -3.73 -2.35 17.79
CA ASN A 23 -5.07 -2.80 17.43
C ASN A 23 -5.57 -3.93 18.35
N LEU A 24 -4.68 -4.83 18.79
CA LEU A 24 -4.99 -5.87 19.77
C LEU A 24 -5.34 -5.27 21.15
N LEU A 25 -4.65 -4.22 21.57
CA LEU A 25 -4.96 -3.50 22.82
C LEU A 25 -6.30 -2.78 22.77
N LEU A 26 -6.64 -2.18 21.61
CA LEU A 26 -7.95 -1.53 21.40
C LEU A 26 -9.11 -2.53 21.36
N LYS A 27 -8.90 -3.76 20.89
CA LYS A 27 -9.91 -4.81 20.85
C LYS A 27 -10.42 -5.27 22.22
N LYS A 28 -9.72 -4.95 23.30
CA LYS A 28 -10.13 -5.29 24.67
C LYS A 28 -11.18 -4.35 25.27
N GLY A 29 -11.63 -3.33 24.55
CA GLY A 29 -12.60 -2.34 25.00
C GLY A 29 -13.80 -2.19 24.07
N LYS A 30 -14.94 -2.82 24.39
CA LYS A 30 -16.33 -2.62 23.91
C LYS A 30 -16.70 -3.03 22.47
N ALA A 31 -17.69 -3.94 22.40
CA ALA A 31 -18.13 -4.64 21.19
C ALA A 31 -18.96 -3.82 20.16
N ASP A 32 -19.64 -2.74 20.52
CA ASP A 32 -20.61 -2.05 19.67
C ASP A 32 -20.05 -0.95 18.75
N GLY A 33 -18.84 -0.43 19.07
CA GLY A 33 -18.09 0.46 18.19
C GLY A 33 -17.16 -0.25 17.20
N MET A 34 -17.03 -1.57 17.31
CA MET A 34 -15.96 -2.36 16.69
C MET A 34 -16.04 -2.49 15.16
N LYS A 35 -17.24 -2.45 14.56
CA LYS A 35 -17.36 -2.63 13.10
C LYS A 35 -16.81 -1.44 12.29
N ASN A 36 -16.97 -0.24 12.79
CA ASN A 36 -16.44 0.96 12.14
C ASN A 36 -14.96 1.18 12.47
N ILE A 37 -14.56 0.95 13.71
CA ILE A 37 -13.18 1.05 14.17
C ILE A 37 -12.28 0.03 13.45
N LEU A 38 -12.76 -1.20 13.25
CA LEU A 38 -12.02 -2.24 12.50
C LEU A 38 -11.82 -1.86 11.02
N LYS A 39 -12.75 -1.12 10.42
CA LYS A 39 -12.59 -0.61 9.06
C LYS A 39 -11.54 0.51 9.00
N GLU A 40 -11.58 1.44 9.93
CA GLU A 40 -10.62 2.55 9.99
C GLU A 40 -9.21 2.06 10.30
N ASP A 41 -9.05 1.19 11.30
CA ASP A 41 -7.77 0.57 11.64
C ASP A 41 -7.16 -0.15 10.45
N LEU A 42 -7.97 -0.87 9.69
CA LEU A 42 -7.52 -1.57 8.49
C LEU A 42 -7.11 -0.61 7.38
N ILE A 43 -7.84 0.49 7.21
CA ILE A 43 -7.47 1.54 6.24
C ILE A 43 -6.13 2.16 6.62
N TYR A 44 -5.93 2.52 7.89
CA TYR A 44 -4.64 3.04 8.37
C TYR A 44 -3.51 2.03 8.21
N GLU A 45 -3.75 0.74 8.45
CA GLU A 45 -2.77 -0.32 8.22
C GLU A 45 -2.36 -0.38 6.74
N ILE A 46 -3.32 -0.35 5.83
CA ILE A 46 -3.08 -0.32 4.38
C ILE A 46 -2.29 0.93 3.99
N LEU A 47 -2.73 2.10 4.43
CA LEU A 47 -2.10 3.37 4.10
C LEU A 47 -0.68 3.49 4.66
N SER A 48 -0.42 2.91 5.82
CA SER A 48 0.92 2.84 6.41
C SER A 48 1.89 2.04 5.54
N VAL A 49 1.43 0.93 4.96
CA VAL A 49 2.23 0.15 3.99
C VAL A 49 2.47 0.95 2.71
N VAL A 50 1.44 1.64 2.21
CA VAL A 50 1.57 2.48 1.00
C VAL A 50 2.58 3.61 1.22
N ALA A 51 2.59 4.21 2.41
CA ALA A 51 3.55 5.27 2.76
C ALA A 51 5.01 4.80 2.71
N GLU A 52 5.27 3.51 2.89
CA GLU A 52 6.60 2.92 2.86
C GLU A 52 7.12 2.59 1.45
N ILE A 53 6.27 2.69 0.42
CA ILE A 53 6.70 2.44 -0.96
C ILE A 53 7.71 3.53 -1.37
N PRO A 54 8.98 3.16 -1.66
CA PRO A 54 10.01 4.14 -1.98
C PRO A 54 9.80 4.78 -3.35
N LEU A 55 10.43 5.93 -3.57
CA LEU A 55 10.54 6.55 -4.89
C LEU A 55 11.10 5.55 -5.91
N VAL A 56 10.64 5.64 -7.15
CA VAL A 56 11.06 4.79 -8.27
C VAL A 56 10.66 3.31 -8.07
N LYS A 57 9.71 3.04 -7.17
CA LYS A 57 9.16 1.71 -6.95
C LYS A 57 7.63 1.74 -6.94
N VAL A 58 7.04 0.64 -7.34
CA VAL A 58 5.59 0.43 -7.28
C VAL A 58 5.26 -0.88 -6.59
N ALA A 59 4.11 -0.94 -5.97
CA ALA A 59 3.56 -2.16 -5.37
C ALA A 59 2.25 -2.54 -6.06
N THR A 60 1.88 -3.81 -5.98
CA THR A 60 0.57 -4.27 -6.44
C THR A 60 -0.42 -4.32 -5.27
N TYR A 61 -1.72 -4.26 -5.56
CA TYR A 61 -2.76 -4.43 -4.54
C TYR A 61 -2.60 -5.75 -3.76
N GLY A 62 -2.27 -6.84 -4.47
CA GLY A 62 -2.03 -8.13 -3.85
C GLY A 62 -0.81 -8.16 -2.95
N GLN A 63 0.24 -7.45 -3.30
CA GLN A 63 1.45 -7.32 -2.50
C GLN A 63 1.15 -6.59 -1.17
N ILE A 64 0.40 -5.49 -1.22
CA ILE A 64 -0.03 -4.77 -0.02
C ILE A 64 -0.94 -5.66 0.85
N ALA A 65 -1.91 -6.34 0.24
CA ALA A 65 -2.78 -7.28 0.95
C ALA A 65 -1.99 -8.38 1.67
N ARG A 66 -0.95 -8.91 1.05
CA ARG A 66 -0.05 -9.89 1.65
C ARG A 66 0.73 -9.32 2.83
N LEU A 67 1.25 -8.11 2.70
CA LEU A 67 2.02 -7.44 3.76
C LEU A 67 1.19 -7.21 5.03
N ILE A 68 -0.09 -6.91 4.90
CA ILE A 68 -1.00 -6.79 6.03
C ILE A 68 -1.55 -8.13 6.53
N GLY A 69 -1.09 -9.26 5.95
CA GLY A 69 -1.52 -10.60 6.32
C GLY A 69 -2.92 -10.99 5.88
N ARG A 70 -3.42 -10.36 4.81
CA ARG A 70 -4.78 -10.56 4.28
C ARG A 70 -4.78 -10.75 2.77
N GLU A 71 -4.12 -11.80 2.29
CA GLU A 71 -3.85 -12.04 0.87
C GLU A 71 -5.08 -12.00 -0.06
N LYS A 72 -6.25 -12.37 0.46
CA LYS A 72 -7.51 -12.40 -0.32
C LYS A 72 -8.19 -11.04 -0.45
N TYR A 73 -7.66 -10.00 0.18
CA TYR A 73 -8.34 -8.70 0.30
C TYR A 73 -7.77 -7.60 -0.60
N SER A 74 -7.22 -7.93 -1.77
CA SER A 74 -6.70 -6.95 -2.73
C SER A 74 -7.74 -5.90 -3.16
N ARG A 75 -9.03 -6.28 -3.29
CA ARG A 75 -10.13 -5.34 -3.57
C ARG A 75 -10.36 -4.34 -2.44
N LEU A 76 -10.17 -4.78 -1.21
CA LEU A 76 -10.28 -3.91 -0.04
C LEU A 76 -9.15 -2.87 -0.01
N VAL A 77 -7.94 -3.27 -0.41
CA VAL A 77 -6.82 -2.35 -0.60
C VAL A 77 -7.19 -1.26 -1.62
N GLY A 78 -7.72 -1.63 -2.78
CA GLY A 78 -8.17 -0.67 -3.78
C GLY A 78 -9.23 0.30 -3.25
N ARG A 79 -10.19 -0.20 -2.48
CA ARG A 79 -11.21 0.64 -1.84
C ARG A 79 -10.62 1.60 -0.80
N ALA A 80 -9.68 1.13 0.01
CA ALA A 80 -8.98 1.98 0.99
C ALA A 80 -8.21 3.11 0.30
N LEU A 81 -7.53 2.80 -0.80
CA LEU A 81 -6.79 3.79 -1.58
C LEU A 81 -7.70 4.84 -2.23
N SER A 82 -8.90 4.45 -2.64
CA SER A 82 -9.88 5.43 -3.18
C SER A 82 -10.36 6.44 -2.14
N MET A 83 -10.20 6.13 -0.86
CA MET A 83 -10.57 7.01 0.26
C MET A 83 -9.35 7.65 0.95
N ALA A 84 -8.16 7.46 0.41
CA ALA A 84 -6.91 7.88 1.06
C ALA A 84 -6.84 9.38 1.34
N ASP A 85 -7.37 10.22 0.46
CA ASP A 85 -7.39 11.68 0.62
C ASP A 85 -8.13 12.14 1.88
N TYR A 86 -9.05 11.33 2.37
CA TYR A 86 -9.78 11.56 3.62
C TYR A 86 -8.88 11.44 4.86
N TYR A 87 -7.82 10.61 4.75
CA TYR A 87 -6.93 10.27 5.87
C TYR A 87 -5.58 10.98 5.81
N GLY A 88 -5.25 11.63 4.70
CA GLY A 88 -4.00 12.34 4.52
C GLY A 88 -3.43 12.21 3.11
N ARG A 89 -2.15 12.56 2.97
CA ARG A 89 -1.43 12.45 1.69
C ARG A 89 -0.58 11.18 1.68
N TYR A 90 -0.92 10.29 0.77
CA TYR A 90 -0.24 9.01 0.59
C TYR A 90 0.14 8.82 -0.88
N PRO A 91 1.25 8.13 -1.19
CA PRO A 91 1.68 7.89 -2.57
C PRO A 91 0.84 6.78 -3.24
N CYS A 92 -0.47 6.96 -3.32
CA CYS A 92 -1.40 5.99 -3.90
C CYS A 92 -1.14 5.73 -5.38
N HIS A 93 -0.51 6.67 -6.08
CA HIS A 93 -0.09 6.52 -7.48
C HIS A 93 0.95 5.42 -7.68
N ARG A 94 1.68 5.01 -6.62
CA ARG A 94 2.66 3.92 -6.65
C ARG A 94 2.03 2.54 -6.49
N VAL A 95 0.71 2.44 -6.51
CA VAL A 95 0.00 1.16 -6.42
C VAL A 95 -0.69 0.85 -7.74
N VAL A 96 -0.43 -0.33 -8.27
CA VAL A 96 -0.92 -0.80 -9.56
C VAL A 96 -1.53 -2.19 -9.42
N ASN A 97 -2.19 -2.68 -10.46
CA ASN A 97 -2.71 -4.05 -10.43
C ASN A 97 -1.58 -5.10 -10.64
N HIS A 98 -1.92 -6.38 -10.60
CA HIS A 98 -0.98 -7.49 -10.76
C HIS A 98 -0.24 -7.51 -12.10
N ALA A 99 -0.80 -6.89 -13.14
CA ALA A 99 -0.17 -6.75 -14.46
C ALA A 99 0.61 -5.43 -14.64
N GLY A 100 0.64 -4.58 -13.62
CA GLY A 100 1.24 -3.25 -13.70
C GLY A 100 0.33 -2.19 -14.30
N ARG A 101 -0.95 -2.48 -14.51
CA ARG A 101 -1.91 -1.55 -15.09
C ARG A 101 -2.25 -0.43 -14.11
N LEU A 102 -2.27 0.80 -14.64
CA LEU A 102 -2.70 1.99 -13.92
C LEU A 102 -4.21 1.97 -13.66
N VAL A 103 -4.65 2.78 -12.71
CA VAL A 103 -6.08 2.92 -12.39
C VAL A 103 -6.81 3.54 -13.58
N PRO A 104 -7.83 2.87 -14.12
CA PRO A 104 -8.62 3.44 -15.21
C PRO A 104 -9.31 4.75 -14.80
N GLY A 105 -9.20 5.76 -15.64
CA GLY A 105 -9.84 7.06 -15.39
C GLY A 105 -9.01 8.03 -14.52
N TRP A 106 -7.86 7.61 -14.00
CA TRP A 106 -6.94 8.49 -13.28
C TRP A 106 -5.72 8.84 -14.14
N SER A 107 -5.89 9.81 -15.02
CA SER A 107 -4.85 10.23 -15.98
C SER A 107 -3.57 10.74 -15.33
N GLU A 108 -3.70 11.39 -14.17
CA GLU A 108 -2.57 11.97 -13.43
C GLU A 108 -1.60 10.91 -12.88
N GLN A 109 -2.07 9.69 -12.64
CA GLN A 109 -1.24 8.61 -12.12
C GLN A 109 -0.01 8.34 -13.00
N GLY A 110 -0.23 8.24 -14.30
CA GLY A 110 0.85 8.02 -15.28
C GLY A 110 1.88 9.15 -15.28
N ASP A 111 1.42 10.38 -15.19
CA ASP A 111 2.28 11.57 -15.16
C ASP A 111 3.13 11.61 -13.88
N LEU A 112 2.53 11.32 -12.74
CA LEU A 112 3.22 11.23 -11.46
C LEU A 112 4.31 10.14 -11.48
N LEU A 113 3.99 8.96 -12.00
CA LEU A 113 4.95 7.85 -12.09
C LEU A 113 6.10 8.18 -13.07
N ARG A 114 5.82 8.78 -14.20
CA ARG A 114 6.86 9.21 -15.15
C ARG A 114 7.76 10.28 -14.54
N SER A 115 7.20 11.22 -13.79
CA SER A 115 7.98 12.26 -13.10
C SER A 115 8.93 11.67 -12.04
N GLU A 116 8.57 10.55 -11.45
CA GLU A 116 9.41 9.80 -10.50
C GLU A 116 10.45 8.90 -11.18
N GLY A 117 10.44 8.78 -12.50
CA GLY A 117 11.36 7.93 -13.26
C GLY A 117 10.95 6.45 -13.30
N ILE A 118 9.68 6.13 -13.09
CA ILE A 118 9.19 4.76 -13.21
C ILE A 118 9.22 4.29 -14.66
N PRO A 119 9.85 3.16 -14.97
CA PRO A 119 9.85 2.60 -16.32
C PRO A 119 8.44 2.15 -16.72
N MET A 120 7.93 2.70 -17.80
CA MET A 120 6.63 2.37 -18.37
C MET A 120 6.77 1.35 -19.50
N LYS A 121 5.92 0.36 -19.51
CA LYS A 121 5.81 -0.61 -20.59
C LYS A 121 5.00 -0.06 -21.77
N ASN A 122 3.95 0.69 -21.47
CA ASN A 122 3.12 1.45 -22.39
C ASN A 122 2.40 2.58 -21.61
N ASP A 123 1.50 3.32 -22.25
CA ASP A 123 0.82 4.47 -21.62
C ASP A 123 0.02 4.12 -20.36
N ASN A 124 -0.42 2.86 -20.23
CA ASN A 124 -1.29 2.41 -19.15
C ASN A 124 -0.68 1.34 -18.24
N HIS A 125 0.55 0.92 -18.50
CA HIS A 125 1.22 -0.14 -17.73
C HIS A 125 2.65 0.26 -17.37
N VAL A 126 3.01 0.00 -16.13
CA VAL A 126 4.40 0.06 -15.68
C VAL A 126 5.13 -1.26 -15.96
N ASP A 127 6.44 -1.19 -16.10
CA ASP A 127 7.26 -2.40 -16.18
C ASP A 127 7.57 -2.93 -14.78
N LEU A 128 6.76 -3.86 -14.28
CA LEU A 128 6.91 -4.43 -12.95
C LEU A 128 8.22 -5.19 -12.74
N LYS A 129 8.82 -5.71 -13.80
CA LYS A 129 10.12 -6.39 -13.69
C LYS A 129 11.22 -5.45 -13.23
N LEU A 130 11.13 -4.18 -13.61
CA LEU A 130 12.14 -3.18 -13.32
C LEU A 130 11.85 -2.34 -12.08
N CYS A 131 10.57 -2.13 -11.74
CA CYS A 131 10.17 -1.17 -10.70
C CYS A 131 9.38 -1.75 -9.54
N ARG A 132 9.16 -3.06 -9.49
CA ARG A 132 8.43 -3.69 -8.38
C ARG A 132 9.16 -3.50 -7.06
N TRP A 133 8.43 -3.10 -6.03
CA TRP A 133 8.96 -2.99 -4.67
C TRP A 133 9.29 -4.37 -4.11
N ASP A 134 10.53 -4.55 -3.69
CA ASP A 134 11.04 -5.80 -3.11
C ASP A 134 10.81 -5.82 -1.58
N CYS A 135 9.68 -6.30 -1.16
CA CYS A 135 9.41 -6.45 0.27
C CYS A 135 8.64 -7.74 0.58
#